data_40ee35214fa8117f0429f938a4a9f0cf
#
_entry.id   40ee35214fa8117f0429f938a4a9f0cf
#
_cell.length_a   1.000
_cell.length_b   1.000
_cell.length_c   1.000
_cell.angle_alpha   90.00
_cell.angle_beta   90.00
_cell.angle_gamma   90.00
#
_symmetry.space_group_name_H-M   'P 1'
#
loop_
_entity.id
_entity.type
_entity.pdbx_description
1 polymer ?
#
loop_
_entity_poly.entity_id
_entity_poly.type
_entity_poly.pdbx_seq_one_letter_code
_entity_poly.pdbx_strand_id
1 'polypeptide(L)'
;MQKKKFIMIVMLTFTGLILISGLHMRSLNTHKQTVAVILKSSQSNFWKEFMKGLQAGATEYNITYSVEGPENEEDIDEQNRMLQEAIDSQVDTIVFSAISSEDSNALLQQAKQKGIHIVIVDSGVSANVEEAWIGSDNYAAGTQLAEAVSSMQVDSIKVGIVNFDRKSGNGQQHEQGFRDAVNTASNLTASKEATIDMLHRHPEINVIVTMNEWTTLGVGYAIEELNCAGGVQAYGFDSNILCIDMLEEGYLDGLIVQSPYTMGYLSIETAYQLGREKDVDQKEVYTGTTIVTRENMYEEAIQKSIFPLTQEN
;
A
#
# COMPACT_ATOMS: atom_id res chain seq x y z
N MET A 1 72.44 5.76 2.49
CA MET A 1 71.75 4.58 1.95
C MET A 1 70.50 4.19 2.76
N GLN A 2 70.51 4.16 4.08
CA GLN A 2 69.34 3.78 4.93
C GLN A 2 68.14 4.72 4.84
N LYS A 3 68.33 6.04 4.83
CA LYS A 3 67.20 7.01 4.68
C LYS A 3 66.41 6.84 3.37
N LYS A 4 67.06 6.57 2.24
CA LYS A 4 66.39 6.33 0.97
C LYS A 4 65.58 5.04 0.96
N LYS A 5 66.08 3.97 1.59
CA LYS A 5 65.33 2.69 1.75
C LYS A 5 64.13 2.85 2.66
N PHE A 6 64.23 3.63 3.75
CA PHE A 6 63.12 3.91 4.65
C PHE A 6 62.00 4.69 3.95
N ILE A 7 62.30 5.76 3.21
CA ILE A 7 61.35 6.57 2.44
C ILE A 7 60.65 5.70 1.39
N MET A 8 61.39 4.82 0.71
CA MET A 8 60.80 3.91 -0.32
C MET A 8 59.85 2.88 0.31
N ILE A 9 60.14 2.37 1.49
CA ILE A 9 59.24 1.44 2.20
C ILE A 9 57.96 2.18 2.64
N VAL A 10 58.06 3.40 3.18
CA VAL A 10 56.89 4.21 3.57
C VAL A 10 56.02 4.56 2.37
N MET A 11 56.64 4.92 1.23
CA MET A 11 55.84 5.16 -0.01
C MET A 11 55.15 3.90 -0.51
N LEU A 12 55.80 2.74 -0.49
CA LEU A 12 55.17 1.48 -0.91
C LEU A 12 54.04 1.04 0.00
N THR A 13 54.15 1.25 1.32
CA THR A 13 53.04 0.95 2.26
C THR A 13 51.89 1.92 2.09
N PHE A 14 52.14 3.19 1.82
CA PHE A 14 51.09 4.20 1.60
C PHE A 14 50.37 3.97 0.28
N THR A 15 51.07 3.64 -0.81
CA THR A 15 50.43 3.24 -2.09
C THR A 15 49.67 1.94 -1.97
N GLY A 16 50.14 0.97 -1.18
CA GLY A 16 49.42 -0.27 -0.88
C GLY A 16 48.09 -0.01 -0.14
N LEU A 17 48.11 0.87 0.87
CA LEU A 17 46.93 1.28 1.62
C LEU A 17 45.91 2.02 0.75
N ILE A 18 46.39 2.91 -0.14
CA ILE A 18 45.51 3.61 -1.08
C ILE A 18 44.86 2.64 -2.10
N LEU A 19 45.64 1.67 -2.60
CA LEU A 19 45.14 0.63 -3.49
C LEU A 19 44.12 -0.29 -2.80
N ILE A 20 44.38 -0.71 -1.56
CA ILE A 20 43.45 -1.54 -0.78
C ILE A 20 42.16 -0.75 -0.46
N SER A 21 42.28 0.50 -0.02
CA SER A 21 41.09 1.34 0.22
C SER A 21 40.35 1.64 -1.05
N GLY A 22 41.01 1.88 -2.19
CA GLY A 22 40.37 2.06 -3.49
C GLY A 22 39.67 0.81 -4.00
N LEU A 23 40.26 -0.38 -3.78
CA LEU A 23 39.64 -1.67 -4.08
C LEU A 23 38.46 -1.97 -3.16
N HIS A 24 38.57 -1.62 -1.89
CA HIS A 24 37.47 -1.76 -0.93
C HIS A 24 36.28 -0.81 -1.25
N MET A 25 36.55 0.45 -1.55
CA MET A 25 35.55 1.40 -2.02
C MET A 25 34.91 0.97 -3.36
N ARG A 26 35.68 0.35 -4.26
CA ARG A 26 35.15 -0.15 -5.54
C ARG A 26 34.30 -1.41 -5.33
N SER A 27 34.63 -2.26 -4.36
CA SER A 27 33.82 -3.42 -3.96
C SER A 27 32.51 -3.02 -3.29
N LEU A 28 32.52 -1.99 -2.45
CA LEU A 28 31.31 -1.43 -1.84
C LEU A 28 30.38 -0.77 -2.87
N ASN A 29 30.91 -0.37 -4.03
CA ASN A 29 30.14 0.33 -5.06
C ASN A 29 29.65 -0.57 -6.21
N THR A 30 29.88 -1.90 -6.14
CA THR A 30 29.51 -2.85 -7.20
C THR A 30 28.34 -3.77 -6.84
N HIS A 31 27.95 -3.85 -5.56
CA HIS A 31 26.78 -4.62 -5.18
C HIS A 31 25.51 -3.84 -5.58
N LYS A 32 24.82 -4.33 -6.61
CA LYS A 32 23.53 -3.79 -7.00
C LYS A 32 22.50 -4.37 -6.04
N GLN A 33 21.89 -3.48 -5.26
CA GLN A 33 20.93 -3.86 -4.23
C GLN A 33 19.72 -4.58 -4.84
N THR A 34 19.27 -5.62 -4.17
CA THR A 34 18.15 -6.48 -4.58
C THR A 34 16.98 -6.32 -3.63
N VAL A 35 15.79 -6.12 -4.20
CA VAL A 35 14.54 -5.93 -3.43
C VAL A 35 13.50 -6.93 -3.92
N ALA A 36 12.95 -7.73 -3.01
CA ALA A 36 11.76 -8.52 -3.29
C ALA A 36 10.52 -7.77 -2.77
N VAL A 37 9.54 -7.58 -3.62
CA VAL A 37 8.27 -6.93 -3.31
C VAL A 37 7.18 -7.97 -3.33
N ILE A 38 6.56 -8.23 -2.18
CA ILE A 38 5.49 -9.21 -2.02
C ILE A 38 4.21 -8.46 -1.67
N LEU A 39 3.28 -8.45 -2.62
CA LEU A 39 2.01 -7.72 -2.54
C LEU A 39 0.87 -8.61 -2.04
N LYS A 40 -0.25 -8.00 -1.68
CA LYS A 40 -1.49 -8.72 -1.32
C LYS A 40 -2.15 -9.36 -2.56
N SER A 41 -2.00 -8.71 -3.72
CA SER A 41 -2.50 -9.19 -5.01
C SER A 41 -1.71 -8.55 -6.15
N SER A 42 -1.69 -9.22 -7.30
CA SER A 42 -1.12 -8.70 -8.55
C SER A 42 -2.17 -8.06 -9.47
N GLN A 43 -3.47 -8.12 -9.14
CA GLN A 43 -4.55 -7.87 -10.11
C GLN A 43 -5.23 -6.49 -9.98
N SER A 44 -5.24 -5.85 -8.80
CA SER A 44 -5.95 -4.59 -8.62
C SER A 44 -5.26 -3.40 -9.31
N ASN A 45 -6.03 -2.35 -9.63
CA ASN A 45 -5.46 -1.11 -10.15
C ASN A 45 -4.59 -0.39 -9.13
N PHE A 46 -4.92 -0.49 -7.85
CA PHE A 46 -4.09 0.00 -6.76
C PHE A 46 -2.65 -0.54 -6.87
N TRP A 47 -2.50 -1.87 -6.99
CA TRP A 47 -1.18 -2.50 -7.11
C TRP A 47 -0.50 -2.20 -8.44
N LYS A 48 -1.24 -2.00 -9.53
CA LYS A 48 -0.67 -1.56 -10.82
C LYS A 48 -0.06 -0.17 -10.73
N GLU A 49 -0.74 0.78 -10.08
CA GLU A 49 -0.18 2.12 -9.85
C GLU A 49 1.02 2.08 -8.88
N PHE A 50 0.94 1.27 -7.84
CA PHE A 50 2.06 1.03 -6.94
C PHE A 50 3.31 0.51 -7.70
N MET A 51 3.14 -0.46 -8.60
CA MET A 51 4.24 -1.00 -9.42
C MET A 51 4.87 0.06 -10.33
N LYS A 52 4.10 1.03 -10.83
CA LYS A 52 4.68 2.16 -11.59
C LYS A 52 5.59 3.02 -10.71
N GLY A 53 5.19 3.28 -9.48
CA GLY A 53 6.03 3.96 -8.49
C GLY A 53 7.31 3.19 -8.18
N LEU A 54 7.21 1.87 -7.96
CA LEU A 54 8.38 0.99 -7.80
C LEU A 54 9.35 1.12 -8.98
N GLN A 55 8.83 1.05 -10.20
CA GLN A 55 9.65 1.16 -11.42
C GLN A 55 10.38 2.49 -11.49
N ALA A 56 9.70 3.59 -11.18
CA ALA A 56 10.30 4.92 -11.16
C ALA A 56 11.44 5.00 -10.14
N GLY A 57 11.19 4.59 -8.89
CA GLY A 57 12.21 4.55 -7.84
C GLY A 57 13.38 3.62 -8.19
N ALA A 58 13.10 2.41 -8.69
CA ALA A 58 14.13 1.45 -9.07
C ALA A 58 15.04 1.98 -10.21
N THR A 59 14.47 2.75 -11.12
CA THR A 59 15.23 3.41 -12.19
C THR A 59 16.14 4.48 -11.61
N GLU A 60 15.60 5.34 -10.73
CA GLU A 60 16.34 6.46 -10.13
C GLU A 60 17.48 5.97 -9.23
N TYR A 61 17.21 4.99 -8.38
CA TYR A 61 18.20 4.48 -7.40
C TYR A 61 19.04 3.30 -7.92
N ASN A 62 18.85 2.87 -9.18
CA ASN A 62 19.55 1.75 -9.80
C ASN A 62 19.44 0.44 -8.99
N ILE A 63 18.24 0.11 -8.54
CA ILE A 63 17.92 -1.10 -7.77
C ILE A 63 17.43 -2.21 -8.71
N THR A 64 17.77 -3.46 -8.40
CA THR A 64 17.13 -4.64 -9.01
C THR A 64 16.00 -5.09 -8.10
N TYR A 65 14.80 -5.28 -8.65
CA TYR A 65 13.66 -5.73 -7.88
C TYR A 65 12.88 -6.84 -8.60
N SER A 66 12.18 -7.66 -7.82
CA SER A 66 11.11 -8.54 -8.26
C SER A 66 9.81 -8.12 -7.60
N VAL A 67 8.67 -8.37 -8.27
CA VAL A 67 7.34 -8.15 -7.71
C VAL A 67 6.54 -9.42 -7.87
N GLU A 68 5.98 -9.89 -6.77
CA GLU A 68 5.11 -11.05 -6.72
C GLU A 68 3.89 -10.75 -5.83
N GLY A 69 2.80 -11.43 -6.09
CA GLY A 69 1.58 -11.36 -5.31
C GLY A 69 0.59 -12.40 -5.80
N PRO A 70 -0.21 -12.99 -4.92
CA PRO A 70 -1.23 -13.96 -5.31
C PRO A 70 -2.28 -13.33 -6.24
N GLU A 71 -3.12 -14.15 -6.83
CA GLU A 71 -4.17 -13.69 -7.73
C GLU A 71 -5.26 -12.89 -6.98
N ASN A 72 -5.51 -13.25 -5.73
CA ASN A 72 -6.50 -12.59 -4.87
C ASN A 72 -5.95 -12.32 -3.47
N GLU A 73 -6.60 -11.42 -2.73
CA GLU A 73 -6.20 -10.99 -1.39
C GLU A 73 -6.65 -11.96 -0.27
N GLU A 74 -6.94 -13.22 -0.59
CA GLU A 74 -7.35 -14.25 0.38
C GLU A 74 -6.32 -15.39 0.47
N ASP A 75 -5.41 -15.51 -0.50
CA ASP A 75 -4.44 -16.61 -0.58
C ASP A 75 -3.18 -16.34 0.24
N ILE A 76 -3.34 -16.47 1.56
CA ILE A 76 -2.25 -16.29 2.54
C ILE A 76 -1.14 -17.33 2.32
N ASP A 77 -1.49 -18.57 1.98
CA ASP A 77 -0.53 -19.64 1.82
C ASP A 77 0.41 -19.37 0.62
N GLU A 78 -0.16 -18.88 -0.49
CA GLU A 78 0.64 -18.49 -1.66
C GLU A 78 1.50 -17.27 -1.36
N GLN A 79 0.98 -16.25 -0.65
CA GLN A 79 1.79 -15.10 -0.23
C GLN A 79 2.96 -15.53 0.66
N ASN A 80 2.72 -16.43 1.62
CA ASN A 80 3.76 -16.96 2.50
C ASN A 80 4.80 -17.79 1.73
N ARG A 81 4.40 -18.53 0.69
CA ARG A 81 5.33 -19.23 -0.20
C ARG A 81 6.27 -18.25 -0.92
N MET A 82 5.72 -17.18 -1.50
CA MET A 82 6.50 -16.12 -2.16
C MET A 82 7.46 -15.43 -1.18
N LEU A 83 7.00 -15.15 0.03
CA LEU A 83 7.84 -14.57 1.09
C LEU A 83 8.99 -15.52 1.46
N GLN A 84 8.74 -16.82 1.60
CA GLN A 84 9.79 -17.82 1.88
C GLN A 84 10.83 -17.87 0.75
N GLU A 85 10.40 -17.83 -0.51
CA GLU A 85 11.30 -17.81 -1.67
C GLU A 85 12.19 -16.56 -1.70
N ALA A 86 11.65 -15.39 -1.34
CA ALA A 86 12.43 -14.17 -1.20
C ALA A 86 13.49 -14.29 -0.09
N ILE A 87 13.11 -14.89 1.06
CA ILE A 87 14.04 -15.14 2.18
C ILE A 87 15.15 -16.11 1.77
N ASP A 88 14.84 -17.16 1.03
CA ASP A 88 15.82 -18.16 0.60
C ASP A 88 16.74 -17.63 -0.51
N SER A 89 16.27 -16.68 -1.30
CA SER A 89 17.06 -15.96 -2.30
C SER A 89 18.01 -14.94 -1.70
N GLN A 90 17.95 -14.70 -0.39
CA GLN A 90 18.84 -13.78 0.35
C GLN A 90 18.88 -12.37 -0.27
N VAL A 91 17.72 -11.82 -0.61
CA VAL A 91 17.62 -10.43 -1.07
C VAL A 91 18.05 -9.45 0.02
N ASP A 92 18.47 -8.24 -0.34
CA ASP A 92 18.89 -7.23 0.63
C ASP A 92 17.69 -6.66 1.41
N THR A 93 16.55 -6.50 0.74
CA THR A 93 15.35 -5.93 1.33
C THR A 93 14.08 -6.66 0.85
N ILE A 94 13.15 -6.86 1.75
CA ILE A 94 11.77 -7.28 1.44
C ILE A 94 10.85 -6.10 1.69
N VAL A 95 10.08 -5.72 0.66
CA VAL A 95 8.92 -4.83 0.75
C VAL A 95 7.68 -5.71 0.80
N PHE A 96 6.90 -5.62 1.86
CA PHE A 96 5.81 -6.56 2.14
C PHE A 96 4.51 -5.84 2.47
N SER A 97 3.41 -6.22 1.79
CA SER A 97 2.06 -5.81 2.15
C SER A 97 1.26 -7.03 2.60
N ALA A 98 0.87 -7.07 3.85
CA ALA A 98 0.29 -8.28 4.45
C ALA A 98 -1.18 -8.49 4.07
N ILE A 99 -1.54 -9.69 3.59
CA ILE A 99 -2.95 -10.14 3.53
C ILE A 99 -3.51 -10.25 4.95
N SER A 100 -2.76 -10.87 5.85
CA SER A 100 -3.11 -11.01 7.26
C SER A 100 -2.08 -10.35 8.15
N SER A 101 -2.53 -9.62 9.16
CA SER A 101 -1.64 -8.96 10.12
C SER A 101 -0.81 -9.93 10.99
N GLU A 102 -1.15 -11.23 11.01
CA GLU A 102 -0.53 -12.21 11.90
C GLU A 102 0.13 -13.39 11.19
N ASP A 103 -0.46 -13.88 10.11
CA ASP A 103 -0.12 -15.18 9.53
C ASP A 103 1.29 -15.24 8.89
N SER A 104 1.89 -14.10 8.55
CA SER A 104 3.26 -13.99 7.98
C SER A 104 4.34 -13.64 9.02
N ASN A 105 3.98 -13.41 10.27
CA ASN A 105 4.89 -12.89 11.30
C ASN A 105 6.13 -13.76 11.52
N ALA A 106 5.97 -15.09 11.53
CA ALA A 106 7.08 -16.02 11.74
C ALA A 106 8.13 -15.92 10.60
N LEU A 107 7.68 -15.82 9.36
CA LEU A 107 8.56 -15.67 8.19
C LEU A 107 9.27 -14.32 8.19
N LEU A 108 8.57 -13.24 8.52
CA LEU A 108 9.18 -11.91 8.64
C LEU A 108 10.24 -11.86 9.76
N GLN A 109 10.00 -12.51 10.90
CA GLN A 109 11.00 -12.66 11.93
C GLN A 109 12.22 -13.47 11.46
N GLN A 110 12.00 -14.52 10.67
CA GLN A 110 13.08 -15.28 10.04
C GLN A 110 13.90 -14.41 9.07
N ALA A 111 13.26 -13.60 8.24
CA ALA A 111 13.93 -12.64 7.34
C ALA A 111 14.82 -11.68 8.11
N LYS A 112 14.30 -11.08 9.18
CA LYS A 112 15.06 -10.18 10.06
C LYS A 112 16.26 -10.85 10.70
N GLN A 113 16.11 -12.11 11.17
CA GLN A 113 17.22 -12.88 11.74
C GLN A 113 18.32 -13.19 10.71
N LYS A 114 17.99 -13.29 9.44
CA LYS A 114 18.93 -13.44 8.33
C LYS A 114 19.58 -12.12 7.89
N GLY A 115 19.21 -10.99 8.52
CA GLY A 115 19.76 -9.67 8.20
C GLY A 115 19.12 -9.02 6.97
N ILE A 116 17.97 -9.50 6.52
CA ILE A 116 17.21 -8.90 5.44
C ILE A 116 16.44 -7.69 6.00
N HIS A 117 16.55 -6.54 5.36
CA HIS A 117 15.77 -5.35 5.71
C HIS A 117 14.29 -5.55 5.38
N ILE A 118 13.41 -5.03 6.23
CA ILE A 118 11.96 -5.18 6.07
C ILE A 118 11.31 -3.80 6.02
N VAL A 119 10.62 -3.54 4.92
CA VAL A 119 9.76 -2.38 4.71
C VAL A 119 8.32 -2.89 4.57
N ILE A 120 7.44 -2.46 5.43
CA ILE A 120 6.01 -2.77 5.32
C ILE A 120 5.31 -1.67 4.54
N VAL A 121 4.39 -2.03 3.66
CA VAL A 121 3.63 -1.08 2.84
C VAL A 121 2.13 -1.37 2.90
N ASP A 122 1.31 -0.33 2.94
CA ASP A 122 -0.16 -0.36 2.97
C ASP A 122 -0.71 -1.11 4.20
N SER A 123 -0.75 -2.42 4.16
CA SER A 123 -1.30 -3.27 5.22
C SER A 123 -0.22 -3.75 6.17
N GLY A 124 -0.36 -3.41 7.45
CA GLY A 124 0.61 -3.69 8.51
C GLY A 124 0.61 -5.13 9.02
N VAL A 125 1.65 -5.44 9.80
CA VAL A 125 1.82 -6.71 10.52
C VAL A 125 1.95 -6.46 12.03
N SER A 126 1.63 -7.46 12.85
CA SER A 126 1.74 -7.35 14.30
C SER A 126 3.13 -7.76 14.85
N ALA A 127 4.04 -8.17 13.97
CA ALA A 127 5.36 -8.70 14.38
C ALA A 127 6.36 -7.64 14.86
N ASN A 128 6.14 -6.35 14.60
CA ASN A 128 7.07 -5.25 14.90
C ASN A 128 8.50 -5.53 14.41
N VAL A 129 8.62 -6.03 13.19
CA VAL A 129 9.91 -6.41 12.57
C VAL A 129 10.42 -5.38 11.59
N GLU A 130 9.53 -4.53 11.08
CA GLU A 130 9.79 -3.51 10.07
C GLU A 130 10.78 -2.45 10.55
N GLU A 131 11.58 -1.96 9.61
CA GLU A 131 12.45 -0.80 9.77
C GLU A 131 11.77 0.48 9.29
N ALA A 132 10.81 0.33 8.37
CA ALA A 132 9.92 1.40 7.95
C ALA A 132 8.53 0.85 7.58
N TRP A 133 7.51 1.69 7.75
CA TRP A 133 6.15 1.50 7.25
C TRP A 133 5.77 2.68 6.35
N ILE A 134 5.15 2.39 5.21
CA ILE A 134 4.74 3.39 4.21
C ILE A 134 3.29 3.10 3.82
N GLY A 135 2.41 4.07 3.99
CA GLY A 135 1.00 3.86 3.64
C GLY A 135 0.13 5.08 3.92
N SER A 136 -1.18 4.91 3.80
CA SER A 136 -2.15 5.90 4.22
C SER A 136 -2.37 5.84 5.73
N ASP A 137 -2.72 6.96 6.34
CA ASP A 137 -3.34 6.91 7.68
C ASP A 137 -4.73 6.28 7.54
N ASN A 138 -4.78 4.96 7.69
CA ASN A 138 -5.99 4.17 7.45
C ASN A 138 -7.12 4.54 8.43
N TYR A 139 -6.79 4.87 9.67
CA TYR A 139 -7.77 5.32 10.64
C TYR A 139 -8.34 6.70 10.25
N ALA A 140 -7.47 7.65 9.88
CA ALA A 140 -7.90 8.96 9.40
C ALA A 140 -8.69 8.86 8.09
N ALA A 141 -8.35 7.94 7.19
CA ALA A 141 -9.11 7.68 5.97
C ALA A 141 -10.53 7.19 6.27
N GLY A 142 -10.68 6.26 7.23
CA GLY A 142 -11.99 5.83 7.72
C GLY A 142 -12.79 6.98 8.37
N THR A 143 -12.11 7.86 9.10
CA THR A 143 -12.74 9.08 9.68
C THR A 143 -13.21 10.04 8.59
N GLN A 144 -12.42 10.28 7.54
CA GLN A 144 -12.83 11.10 6.38
C GLN A 144 -14.09 10.54 5.70
N LEU A 145 -14.16 9.21 5.58
CA LEU A 145 -15.34 8.53 5.05
C LEU A 145 -16.57 8.80 5.93
N ALA A 146 -16.42 8.73 7.25
CA ALA A 146 -17.48 9.03 8.21
C ALA A 146 -17.93 10.51 8.16
N GLU A 147 -17.00 11.44 7.98
CA GLU A 147 -17.29 12.86 7.81
C GLU A 147 -18.09 13.11 6.54
N ALA A 148 -17.73 12.45 5.42
CA ALA A 148 -18.48 12.53 4.18
C ALA A 148 -19.92 12.06 4.37
N VAL A 149 -20.13 10.89 4.99
CA VAL A 149 -21.45 10.35 5.32
C VAL A 149 -22.24 11.28 6.29
N SER A 150 -21.57 11.82 7.31
CA SER A 150 -22.21 12.68 8.31
C SER A 150 -22.62 14.07 7.76
N SER A 151 -22.00 14.51 6.67
CA SER A 151 -22.35 15.75 5.97
C SER A 151 -23.68 15.68 5.20
N MET A 152 -24.23 14.47 5.05
CA MET A 152 -25.48 14.24 4.36
C MET A 152 -26.67 14.88 5.11
N GLN A 153 -27.53 15.56 4.36
CA GLN A 153 -28.73 16.18 4.91
C GLN A 153 -29.91 15.21 4.88
N VAL A 154 -29.87 14.19 5.74
CA VAL A 154 -30.95 13.18 5.87
C VAL A 154 -31.41 13.07 7.33
N ASP A 155 -32.69 12.82 7.55
CA ASP A 155 -33.29 12.77 8.89
C ASP A 155 -32.77 11.60 9.75
N SER A 156 -32.31 10.52 9.11
CA SER A 156 -31.79 9.34 9.81
C SER A 156 -30.85 8.58 8.87
N ILE A 157 -29.62 8.33 9.34
CA ILE A 157 -28.62 7.57 8.60
C ILE A 157 -28.64 6.12 9.10
N LYS A 158 -28.81 5.16 8.18
CA LYS A 158 -28.72 3.72 8.40
C LYS A 158 -27.62 3.17 7.51
N VAL A 159 -26.49 2.81 8.11
CA VAL A 159 -25.28 2.45 7.38
C VAL A 159 -25.10 0.94 7.29
N GLY A 160 -24.91 0.43 6.09
CA GLY A 160 -24.31 -0.86 5.83
C GLY A 160 -22.81 -0.72 5.60
N ILE A 161 -21.99 -1.57 6.24
CA ILE A 161 -20.55 -1.61 6.01
C ILE A 161 -20.23 -2.89 5.26
N VAL A 162 -19.58 -2.73 4.11
CA VAL A 162 -19.06 -3.84 3.30
C VAL A 162 -17.54 -3.84 3.40
N ASN A 163 -16.98 -4.73 4.21
CA ASN A 163 -15.55 -4.90 4.37
C ASN A 163 -15.09 -6.19 3.68
N PHE A 164 -13.83 -6.25 3.25
CA PHE A 164 -13.31 -7.35 2.43
C PHE A 164 -12.69 -8.48 3.25
N ASP A 165 -11.99 -8.17 4.35
CA ASP A 165 -11.37 -9.16 5.21
C ASP A 165 -11.26 -8.68 6.66
N ARG A 166 -11.49 -9.61 7.60
CA ARG A 166 -11.33 -9.37 9.03
C ARG A 166 -9.89 -9.48 9.53
N LYS A 167 -8.98 -10.04 8.71
CA LYS A 167 -7.58 -10.25 9.04
C LYS A 167 -6.67 -9.13 8.54
N SER A 168 -7.11 -8.36 7.54
CA SER A 168 -6.34 -7.27 6.96
C SER A 168 -6.25 -6.07 7.90
N GLY A 169 -5.03 -5.61 8.18
CA GLY A 169 -4.78 -4.50 9.10
C GLY A 169 -5.38 -3.18 8.62
N ASN A 170 -5.25 -2.85 7.33
CA ASN A 170 -5.81 -1.62 6.77
C ASN A 170 -7.35 -1.64 6.77
N GLY A 171 -7.98 -2.76 6.36
CA GLY A 171 -9.44 -2.89 6.39
C GLY A 171 -10.02 -2.75 7.80
N GLN A 172 -9.34 -3.28 8.81
CA GLN A 172 -9.74 -3.09 10.22
C GLN A 172 -9.61 -1.63 10.66
N GLN A 173 -8.54 -0.96 10.29
CA GLN A 173 -8.32 0.44 10.64
C GLN A 173 -9.27 1.40 9.93
N HIS A 174 -9.59 1.17 8.65
CA HIS A 174 -10.62 1.91 7.93
C HIS A 174 -11.99 1.79 8.63
N GLU A 175 -12.39 0.55 8.94
CA GLU A 175 -13.65 0.29 9.63
C GLU A 175 -13.68 0.92 11.03
N GLN A 176 -12.60 0.82 11.79
CA GLN A 176 -12.50 1.40 13.13
C GLN A 176 -12.61 2.92 13.10
N GLY A 177 -11.87 3.59 12.22
CA GLY A 177 -11.94 5.04 12.05
C GLY A 177 -13.34 5.52 11.68
N PHE A 178 -14.00 4.80 10.77
CA PHE A 178 -15.38 5.07 10.40
C PHE A 178 -16.34 4.89 11.59
N ARG A 179 -16.26 3.75 12.30
CA ARG A 179 -17.16 3.44 13.40
C ARG A 179 -17.00 4.39 14.60
N ASP A 180 -15.77 4.76 14.95
CA ASP A 180 -15.50 5.68 16.04
C ASP A 180 -16.05 7.07 15.75
N ALA A 181 -16.02 7.49 14.48
CA ALA A 181 -16.55 8.79 14.09
C ALA A 181 -18.08 8.84 14.00
N VAL A 182 -18.73 7.72 13.54
CA VAL A 182 -20.21 7.70 13.35
C VAL A 182 -20.95 7.06 14.52
N ASN A 183 -20.25 6.34 15.41
CA ASN A 183 -20.83 5.66 16.58
C ASN A 183 -22.01 4.72 16.24
N THR A 184 -21.96 4.02 15.13
CA THR A 184 -22.98 3.10 14.64
C THR A 184 -22.46 1.67 14.51
N ALA A 185 -23.30 0.71 14.93
CA ALA A 185 -22.98 -0.72 14.86
C ALA A 185 -23.72 -1.40 13.71
N SER A 186 -22.99 -1.88 12.69
CA SER A 186 -23.43 -3.01 11.88
C SER A 186 -22.28 -3.61 11.08
N ASN A 187 -22.30 -4.93 10.91
CA ASN A 187 -21.22 -5.72 10.36
C ASN A 187 -21.75 -6.56 9.21
N LEU A 188 -21.17 -6.46 8.00
CA LEU A 188 -21.46 -7.43 6.92
C LEU A 188 -20.30 -7.54 5.91
N THR A 189 -20.08 -8.78 5.48
CA THR A 189 -18.98 -9.23 4.65
C THR A 189 -19.42 -9.39 3.18
N ALA A 190 -18.58 -8.89 2.25
CA ALA A 190 -18.35 -9.28 0.85
C ALA A 190 -19.39 -8.95 -0.23
N SER A 191 -18.93 -8.21 -1.23
CA SER A 191 -19.32 -8.20 -2.65
C SER A 191 -20.79 -7.89 -3.03
N LYS A 192 -21.01 -7.73 -4.35
CA LYS A 192 -22.30 -7.41 -4.98
C LYS A 192 -23.48 -8.23 -4.42
N GLU A 193 -23.36 -9.56 -4.38
CA GLU A 193 -24.44 -10.44 -3.93
C GLU A 193 -24.78 -10.22 -2.45
N ALA A 194 -23.78 -10.01 -1.61
CA ALA A 194 -24.00 -9.70 -0.20
C ALA A 194 -24.66 -8.33 -0.01
N THR A 195 -24.33 -7.36 -0.85
CA THR A 195 -24.97 -6.03 -0.83
C THR A 195 -26.45 -6.14 -1.25
N ILE A 196 -26.76 -6.90 -2.30
CA ILE A 196 -28.12 -7.15 -2.74
C ILE A 196 -28.92 -7.83 -1.64
N ASP A 197 -28.38 -8.88 -1.03
CA ASP A 197 -29.03 -9.61 0.07
C ASP A 197 -29.20 -8.74 1.33
N MET A 198 -28.20 -7.91 1.65
CA MET A 198 -28.26 -6.93 2.73
C MET A 198 -29.42 -5.93 2.53
N LEU A 199 -29.52 -5.33 1.36
CA LEU A 199 -30.56 -4.34 1.06
C LEU A 199 -31.96 -4.97 1.02
N HIS A 200 -32.09 -6.23 0.56
CA HIS A 200 -33.35 -6.96 0.62
C HIS A 200 -33.80 -7.26 2.07
N ARG A 201 -32.85 -7.60 2.96
CA ARG A 201 -33.17 -7.89 4.37
C ARG A 201 -33.31 -6.65 5.22
N HIS A 202 -32.63 -5.57 4.86
CA HIS A 202 -32.54 -4.31 5.58
C HIS A 202 -32.89 -3.13 4.68
N PRO A 203 -34.16 -3.01 4.21
CA PRO A 203 -34.58 -1.92 3.31
C PRO A 203 -34.51 -0.53 3.96
N GLU A 204 -34.27 -0.46 5.25
CA GLU A 204 -34.03 0.79 5.97
C GLU A 204 -32.61 1.35 5.77
N ILE A 205 -31.67 0.59 5.21
CA ILE A 205 -30.31 1.07 4.90
C ILE A 205 -30.40 2.09 3.76
N ASN A 206 -29.87 3.27 3.99
CA ASN A 206 -29.81 4.36 3.04
C ASN A 206 -28.38 4.83 2.73
N VAL A 207 -27.39 4.26 3.38
CA VAL A 207 -25.96 4.51 3.12
C VAL A 207 -25.21 3.18 3.16
N ILE A 208 -24.32 2.98 2.20
CA ILE A 208 -23.35 1.86 2.21
C ILE A 208 -21.94 2.45 2.17
N VAL A 209 -21.05 1.92 3.01
CA VAL A 209 -19.62 2.23 2.98
C VAL A 209 -18.82 0.96 2.73
N THR A 210 -17.73 1.10 1.97
CA THR A 210 -16.82 0.00 1.63
C THR A 210 -15.43 0.33 2.09
N MET A 211 -14.53 -0.67 2.15
CA MET A 211 -13.24 -0.51 2.80
C MET A 211 -12.04 -0.77 1.87
N ASN A 212 -12.28 -1.12 0.59
CA ASN A 212 -11.27 -1.25 -0.45
C ASN A 212 -11.85 -1.19 -1.87
N GLU A 213 -10.98 -1.22 -2.91
CA GLU A 213 -11.33 -1.21 -4.33
C GLU A 213 -12.38 -2.27 -4.71
N TRP A 214 -12.19 -3.51 -4.29
CA TRP A 214 -13.04 -4.64 -4.69
C TRP A 214 -14.45 -4.55 -4.12
N THR A 215 -14.57 -4.16 -2.86
CA THR A 215 -15.88 -3.97 -2.24
C THR A 215 -16.59 -2.73 -2.80
N THR A 216 -15.84 -1.69 -3.16
CA THR A 216 -16.39 -0.49 -3.83
C THR A 216 -17.03 -0.85 -5.16
N LEU A 217 -16.31 -1.61 -6.01
CA LEU A 217 -16.84 -2.12 -7.28
C LEU A 217 -18.09 -2.98 -7.07
N GLY A 218 -18.04 -3.92 -6.12
CA GLY A 218 -19.17 -4.82 -5.84
C GLY A 218 -20.42 -4.08 -5.42
N VAL A 219 -20.29 -3.07 -4.57
CA VAL A 219 -21.41 -2.20 -4.13
C VAL A 219 -21.95 -1.38 -5.29
N GLY A 220 -21.07 -0.76 -6.09
CA GLY A 220 -21.50 0.00 -7.27
C GLY A 220 -22.35 -0.83 -8.24
N TYR A 221 -21.91 -2.05 -8.56
CA TYR A 221 -22.67 -2.99 -9.38
C TYR A 221 -23.99 -3.45 -8.73
N ALA A 222 -24.07 -3.55 -7.41
CA ALA A 222 -25.31 -3.88 -6.73
C ALA A 222 -26.33 -2.73 -6.80
N ILE A 223 -25.88 -1.49 -6.60
CA ILE A 223 -26.71 -0.27 -6.72
C ILE A 223 -27.26 -0.12 -8.14
N GLU A 224 -26.41 -0.37 -9.16
CA GLU A 224 -26.81 -0.37 -10.57
C GLU A 224 -27.89 -1.43 -10.83
N GLU A 225 -27.65 -2.70 -10.45
CA GLU A 225 -28.58 -3.82 -10.70
C GLU A 225 -29.94 -3.62 -10.00
N LEU A 226 -29.93 -3.14 -8.77
CA LEU A 226 -31.13 -2.86 -8.01
C LEU A 226 -31.84 -1.57 -8.45
N ASN A 227 -31.22 -0.77 -9.32
CA ASN A 227 -31.71 0.55 -9.75
C ASN A 227 -32.14 1.44 -8.56
N CYS A 228 -31.30 1.45 -7.51
CA CYS A 228 -31.58 2.18 -6.27
C CYS A 228 -30.69 3.41 -6.05
N ALA A 229 -29.96 3.86 -7.07
CA ALA A 229 -29.18 5.08 -7.05
C ALA A 229 -30.03 6.29 -6.61
N GLY A 230 -29.49 7.13 -5.73
CA GLY A 230 -30.20 8.25 -5.11
C GLY A 230 -31.15 7.88 -3.96
N GLY A 231 -31.52 6.61 -3.81
CA GLY A 231 -32.25 6.11 -2.64
C GLY A 231 -31.30 5.51 -1.60
N VAL A 232 -30.18 4.92 -2.06
CA VAL A 232 -29.07 4.43 -1.24
C VAL A 232 -27.83 5.14 -1.74
N GLN A 233 -27.10 5.81 -0.83
CA GLN A 233 -25.83 6.46 -1.15
C GLN A 233 -24.67 5.51 -0.86
N ALA A 234 -23.64 5.52 -1.72
CA ALA A 234 -22.51 4.62 -1.61
C ALA A 234 -21.18 5.39 -1.61
N TYR A 235 -20.36 5.12 -0.60
CA TYR A 235 -19.04 5.69 -0.46
C TYR A 235 -18.00 4.58 -0.33
N GLY A 236 -16.84 4.75 -0.97
CA GLY A 236 -15.85 3.70 -1.00
C GLY A 236 -14.41 4.18 -1.03
N PHE A 237 -13.52 3.26 -1.33
CA PHE A 237 -12.08 3.47 -1.43
C PHE A 237 -11.59 3.23 -2.86
N ASP A 238 -10.50 3.93 -3.16
CA ASP A 238 -9.68 3.82 -4.36
C ASP A 238 -10.29 4.38 -5.66
N SER A 239 -9.43 4.61 -6.65
CA SER A 239 -9.77 5.28 -7.91
C SER A 239 -9.62 4.35 -9.12
N ASN A 240 -10.08 3.10 -9.00
CA ASN A 240 -10.23 2.26 -10.17
C ASN A 240 -11.07 2.99 -11.23
N ILE A 241 -10.71 2.87 -12.51
CA ILE A 241 -11.44 3.56 -13.58
C ILE A 241 -12.93 3.25 -13.57
N LEU A 242 -13.33 2.01 -13.25
CA LEU A 242 -14.74 1.63 -13.13
C LEU A 242 -15.41 2.28 -11.91
N CYS A 243 -14.70 2.50 -10.80
CA CYS A 243 -15.21 3.25 -9.67
C CYS A 243 -15.43 4.73 -10.03
N ILE A 244 -14.53 5.31 -10.83
CA ILE A 244 -14.66 6.69 -11.31
C ILE A 244 -15.86 6.82 -12.27
N ASP A 245 -16.03 5.89 -13.20
CA ASP A 245 -17.20 5.85 -14.09
C ASP A 245 -18.50 5.73 -13.27
N MET A 246 -18.53 4.85 -12.28
CA MET A 246 -19.69 4.69 -11.37
C MET A 246 -19.96 5.93 -10.52
N LEU A 247 -18.93 6.67 -10.13
CA LEU A 247 -19.08 7.96 -9.44
C LEU A 247 -19.68 9.01 -10.39
N GLU A 248 -19.23 9.08 -11.63
CA GLU A 248 -19.77 10.00 -12.65
C GLU A 248 -21.22 9.69 -12.96
N GLU A 249 -21.56 8.41 -13.13
CA GLU A 249 -22.91 7.94 -13.41
C GLU A 249 -23.86 8.01 -12.20
N GLY A 250 -23.33 8.16 -10.99
CA GLY A 250 -24.08 8.32 -9.75
C GLY A 250 -24.49 7.02 -9.06
N TYR A 251 -23.82 5.91 -9.35
CA TYR A 251 -23.93 4.67 -8.57
C TYR A 251 -23.08 4.71 -7.31
N LEU A 252 -22.04 5.56 -7.30
CA LEU A 252 -21.26 5.91 -6.12
C LEU A 252 -21.39 7.43 -5.86
N ASP A 253 -21.29 7.83 -4.61
CA ASP A 253 -21.41 9.23 -4.18
C ASP A 253 -20.09 9.83 -3.75
N GLY A 254 -19.11 9.01 -3.36
CA GLY A 254 -17.77 9.47 -3.01
C GLY A 254 -16.75 8.36 -2.89
N LEU A 255 -15.48 8.72 -3.08
CA LEU A 255 -14.33 7.83 -3.01
C LEU A 255 -13.23 8.44 -2.14
N ILE A 256 -12.67 7.67 -1.23
CA ILE A 256 -11.41 7.99 -0.56
C ILE A 256 -10.28 7.45 -1.43
N VAL A 257 -9.56 8.34 -2.09
CA VAL A 257 -8.46 8.00 -3.00
C VAL A 257 -7.14 8.06 -2.27
N GLN A 258 -6.37 7.00 -2.35
CA GLN A 258 -5.03 6.84 -1.79
C GLN A 258 -3.95 7.20 -2.84
N SER A 259 -2.67 7.11 -2.46
CA SER A 259 -1.54 7.45 -3.32
C SER A 259 -0.60 6.25 -3.56
N PRO A 260 -1.07 5.16 -4.22
CA PRO A 260 -0.27 3.93 -4.38
C PRO A 260 1.03 4.14 -5.16
N TYR A 261 1.05 5.02 -6.16
CA TYR A 261 2.29 5.38 -6.87
C TYR A 261 3.35 5.92 -5.90
N THR A 262 2.96 6.83 -5.02
CA THR A 262 3.87 7.42 -4.02
C THR A 262 4.36 6.35 -3.04
N MET A 263 3.48 5.44 -2.61
CA MET A 263 3.87 4.33 -1.74
C MET A 263 4.92 3.43 -2.42
N GLY A 264 4.73 3.10 -3.69
CA GLY A 264 5.67 2.29 -4.46
C GLY A 264 7.04 2.95 -4.61
N TYR A 265 7.05 4.24 -4.98
CA TYR A 265 8.30 5.00 -5.10
C TYR A 265 9.06 5.08 -3.77
N LEU A 266 8.39 5.46 -2.71
CA LEU A 266 8.97 5.57 -1.36
C LEU A 266 9.45 4.22 -0.82
N SER A 267 8.82 3.11 -1.17
CA SER A 267 9.27 1.77 -0.79
C SER A 267 10.66 1.46 -1.33
N ILE A 268 10.93 1.81 -2.58
CA ILE A 268 12.25 1.65 -3.20
C ILE A 268 13.27 2.64 -2.64
N GLU A 269 12.88 3.90 -2.45
CA GLU A 269 13.76 4.90 -1.82
C GLU A 269 14.20 4.46 -0.43
N THR A 270 13.26 3.98 0.38
CA THR A 270 13.54 3.47 1.73
C THR A 270 14.44 2.23 1.69
N ALA A 271 14.17 1.28 0.79
CA ALA A 271 15.03 0.12 0.60
C ALA A 271 16.47 0.53 0.20
N TYR A 272 16.60 1.54 -0.67
CA TYR A 272 17.92 2.09 -1.04
C TYR A 272 18.66 2.71 0.14
N GLN A 273 17.96 3.43 1.02
CA GLN A 273 18.54 4.03 2.22
C GLN A 273 19.04 2.95 3.20
N LEU A 274 18.21 1.96 3.50
CA LEU A 274 18.53 0.84 4.38
C LEU A 274 19.74 0.05 3.89
N GLY A 275 19.80 -0.33 2.63
CA GLY A 275 20.94 -1.07 2.08
C GLY A 275 22.25 -0.26 2.01
N ARG A 276 22.25 1.00 2.39
CA ARG A 276 23.43 1.85 2.56
C ARG A 276 23.76 2.14 4.02
N GLU A 277 23.18 1.39 4.93
CA GLU A 277 23.34 1.57 6.37
C GLU A 277 23.01 3.00 6.83
N LYS A 278 22.09 3.67 6.12
CA LYS A 278 21.58 4.98 6.53
C LYS A 278 20.38 4.76 7.43
N ASP A 279 20.34 5.50 8.52
CA ASP A 279 19.12 5.58 9.31
C ASP A 279 17.98 6.13 8.42
N VAL A 280 16.83 5.48 8.48
CA VAL A 280 15.61 6.02 7.87
C VAL A 280 15.11 7.13 8.77
N ASP A 281 15.06 8.35 8.23
CA ASP A 281 14.69 9.55 9.00
C ASP A 281 13.28 9.47 9.61
N GLN A 282 12.37 8.75 8.94
CA GLN A 282 11.00 8.50 9.39
C GLN A 282 10.67 7.01 9.27
N LYS A 283 10.36 6.38 10.39
CA LYS A 283 9.95 4.96 10.43
C LYS A 283 8.52 4.76 9.91
N GLU A 284 7.69 5.77 10.00
CA GLU A 284 6.32 5.78 9.48
C GLU A 284 6.18 6.93 8.48
N VAL A 285 5.82 6.61 7.24
CA VAL A 285 5.61 7.58 6.17
C VAL A 285 4.16 7.49 5.72
N TYR A 286 3.41 8.53 6.04
CA TYR A 286 2.01 8.64 5.64
C TYR A 286 1.87 9.30 4.28
N THR A 287 1.26 8.61 3.34
CA THR A 287 0.82 9.17 2.06
C THR A 287 -0.58 9.74 2.23
N GLY A 288 -0.84 10.91 1.63
CA GLY A 288 -2.14 11.58 1.76
C GLY A 288 -3.29 10.80 1.15
N THR A 289 -4.50 11.05 1.65
CA THR A 289 -5.77 10.60 1.06
C THR A 289 -6.59 11.79 0.60
N THR A 290 -7.45 11.59 -0.40
CA THR A 290 -8.30 12.64 -0.96
C THR A 290 -9.74 12.13 -1.10
N ILE A 291 -10.72 12.87 -0.60
CA ILE A 291 -12.12 12.59 -0.89
C ILE A 291 -12.48 13.12 -2.28
N VAL A 292 -13.02 12.26 -3.11
CA VAL A 292 -13.47 12.56 -4.47
C VAL A 292 -14.98 12.35 -4.55
N THR A 293 -15.68 13.34 -5.07
CA THR A 293 -17.13 13.34 -5.30
C THR A 293 -17.42 13.82 -6.71
N ARG A 294 -18.67 13.72 -7.18
CA ARG A 294 -19.07 14.27 -8.50
C ARG A 294 -18.84 15.77 -8.60
N GLU A 295 -18.94 16.51 -7.50
CA GLU A 295 -18.76 17.96 -7.49
C GLU A 295 -17.31 18.37 -7.73
N ASN A 296 -16.35 17.59 -7.18
CA ASN A 296 -14.94 17.98 -7.24
C ASN A 296 -14.08 17.14 -8.20
N MET A 297 -14.60 16.03 -8.76
CA MET A 297 -13.83 15.10 -9.58
C MET A 297 -13.17 15.73 -10.82
N TYR A 298 -13.68 16.88 -11.29
CA TYR A 298 -13.14 17.62 -12.44
C TYR A 298 -12.15 18.73 -12.06
N GLU A 299 -11.91 18.96 -10.78
CA GLU A 299 -10.88 19.91 -10.33
C GLU A 299 -9.48 19.41 -10.72
N GLU A 300 -8.62 20.31 -11.20
CA GLU A 300 -7.28 19.93 -11.69
C GLU A 300 -6.45 19.14 -10.66
N ALA A 301 -6.53 19.51 -9.39
CA ALA A 301 -5.82 18.82 -8.32
C ALA A 301 -6.36 17.38 -8.09
N ILE A 302 -7.68 17.22 -8.17
CA ILE A 302 -8.35 15.93 -8.02
C ILE A 302 -8.07 15.04 -9.23
N GLN A 303 -8.15 15.59 -10.45
CA GLN A 303 -7.81 14.86 -11.68
C GLN A 303 -6.40 14.24 -11.62
N LYS A 304 -5.44 14.94 -11.03
CA LYS A 304 -4.07 14.42 -10.85
C LYS A 304 -3.99 13.28 -9.83
N SER A 305 -4.90 13.21 -8.88
CA SER A 305 -4.94 12.12 -7.89
C SER A 305 -5.67 10.88 -8.41
N ILE A 306 -6.72 11.04 -9.20
CA ILE A 306 -7.50 9.92 -9.76
C ILE A 306 -6.90 9.37 -11.07
N PHE A 307 -6.19 10.21 -11.82
CA PHE A 307 -5.45 9.83 -13.04
C PHE A 307 -3.99 10.25 -12.89
N PRO A 308 -3.19 9.54 -12.09
CA PRO A 308 -1.77 9.83 -11.99
C PRO A 308 -1.16 9.76 -13.39
N LEU A 309 -0.53 10.84 -13.82
CA LEU A 309 0.03 11.00 -15.16
C LEU A 309 0.89 9.78 -15.49
N THR A 310 0.40 8.91 -16.35
CA THR A 310 1.25 7.98 -17.06
C THR A 310 2.11 8.81 -17.99
N GLN A 311 3.38 8.98 -17.65
CA GLN A 311 4.34 9.40 -18.66
C GLN A 311 4.39 8.26 -19.69
N GLU A 312 3.61 8.40 -20.76
CA GLU A 312 3.87 7.68 -21.99
C GLU A 312 5.23 8.17 -22.50
N ASN A 313 6.25 7.34 -22.35
CA ASN A 313 7.51 7.45 -23.11
C ASN A 313 7.47 6.47 -24.26
#